data_62ba080a34d51bc1a3b0a81c20eb8667
#
_entry.id   62ba080a34d51bc1a3b0a81c20eb8667
#
_cell.length_a   1.000
_cell.length_b   1.000
_cell.length_c   1.000
_cell.angle_alpha   90.00
_cell.angle_beta   90.00
_cell.angle_gamma   90.00
#
_symmetry.space_group_name_H-M   'P 1'
#
loop_
_entity.id
_entity.type
_entity.pdbx_description
1 polymer ?
#
loop_
_entity_poly.entity_id
_entity_poly.type
_entity_poly.pdbx_seq_one_letter_code
_entity_poly.pdbx_strand_id
1 'polypeptide(L)'
;MKTGKSLTFRSILISYLVLCLAMLTVTIIGYSSSIFYVQKEIRNSAALRMREVVGKIENNIRLSYQLCDTLAVSGGLDDIALIEGNFSPQQILDSMKLKNTMSELNVQNNLCQNLHIYFLKSDSILSSNSQRREGKEDISFFCRQYGITAQDFYCWMTEENQKSYQVLSDNQIWFFRPVNDTQNNRIAVIFAEYSGSRLIGDPGAENCIYIETPEKENVIYSRKLEENQKNGYIKVEKQMSMFQWNCDMYVPNTLFYGELRRFAMILTAELLMLISVAVIGSWYFSKKTYVPVGNLISDNKKLSKKVKKKEETRECRELEKYLTGAVKNFPYASLNKLSDQEKYIMIQFAFDENGDAVFRDQEKKEKPEELEHFVLENILKEQIFEKYPGILLQPEKDFVAVVNLSELEHDEKEIRSLLKTIEQFYSRTFHIS
;
A
#
# COMPACT_ATOMS: atom_id res chain seq x y z
N MET A 1 -4.51 -15.95 41.12
CA MET A 1 -5.50 -16.68 40.26
C MET A 1 -6.07 -15.87 39.10
N LYS A 2 -5.96 -14.54 39.06
CA LYS A 2 -6.38 -13.67 37.93
C LYS A 2 -5.44 -13.70 36.72
N THR A 3 -4.16 -13.98 36.89
CA THR A 3 -3.12 -13.91 35.85
C THR A 3 -3.21 -15.02 34.77
N GLY A 4 -3.60 -16.24 35.14
CA GLY A 4 -3.69 -17.35 34.17
C GLY A 4 -4.88 -17.22 33.18
N LYS A 5 -5.98 -16.60 33.62
CA LYS A 5 -7.15 -16.36 32.75
C LYS A 5 -6.89 -15.31 31.67
N SER A 6 -6.04 -14.33 31.96
CA SER A 6 -5.67 -13.28 31.01
C SER A 6 -4.66 -13.78 29.95
N LEU A 7 -3.81 -14.75 30.30
CA LEU A 7 -2.81 -15.32 29.41
C LEU A 7 -3.42 -16.17 28.28
N THR A 8 -4.39 -17.03 28.59
CA THR A 8 -5.09 -17.86 27.57
C THR A 8 -5.91 -17.01 26.62
N PHE A 9 -6.63 -15.99 27.13
CA PHE A 9 -7.35 -15.06 26.28
C PHE A 9 -6.43 -14.30 25.33
N ARG A 10 -5.30 -13.78 25.85
CA ARG A 10 -4.30 -13.08 25.02
C ARG A 10 -3.68 -13.98 23.98
N SER A 11 -3.37 -15.24 24.30
CA SER A 11 -2.82 -16.19 23.33
C SER A 11 -3.78 -16.47 22.17
N ILE A 12 -5.06 -16.69 22.45
CA ILE A 12 -6.10 -16.90 21.42
C ILE A 12 -6.28 -15.63 20.57
N LEU A 13 -6.33 -14.46 21.22
CA LEU A 13 -6.42 -13.16 20.52
C LEU A 13 -5.24 -12.95 19.58
N ILE A 14 -4.02 -13.22 20.05
CA ILE A 14 -2.80 -13.08 19.24
C ILE A 14 -2.84 -14.02 18.04
N SER A 15 -3.30 -15.27 18.19
CA SER A 15 -3.40 -16.22 17.07
C SER A 15 -4.34 -15.74 15.96
N TYR A 16 -5.51 -15.19 16.31
CA TYR A 16 -6.43 -14.59 15.34
C TYR A 16 -5.85 -13.32 14.72
N LEU A 17 -5.16 -12.49 15.51
CA LEU A 17 -4.54 -11.27 15.04
C LEU A 17 -3.40 -11.56 14.05
N VAL A 18 -2.59 -12.58 14.29
CA VAL A 18 -1.54 -13.04 13.36
C VAL A 18 -2.14 -13.52 12.04
N LEU A 19 -3.24 -14.28 12.08
CA LEU A 19 -3.93 -14.75 10.88
C LEU A 19 -4.49 -13.58 10.07
N CYS A 20 -5.11 -12.61 10.74
CA CYS A 20 -5.60 -11.38 10.11
C CYS A 20 -4.45 -10.56 9.52
N LEU A 21 -3.31 -10.46 10.22
CA LEU A 21 -2.12 -9.75 9.75
C LEU A 21 -1.55 -10.42 8.48
N ALA A 22 -1.53 -11.75 8.43
CA ALA A 22 -1.10 -12.49 7.25
C ALA A 22 -2.02 -12.21 6.03
N MET A 23 -3.34 -12.18 6.23
CA MET A 23 -4.28 -11.81 5.17
C MET A 23 -4.10 -10.36 4.72
N LEU A 24 -3.89 -9.43 5.65
CA LEU A 24 -3.62 -8.02 5.34
C LEU A 24 -2.34 -7.85 4.53
N THR A 25 -1.27 -8.56 4.86
CA THR A 25 -0.02 -8.49 4.08
C THR A 25 -0.21 -8.94 2.64
N VAL A 26 -0.93 -10.02 2.40
CA VAL A 26 -1.27 -10.49 1.04
C VAL A 26 -2.09 -9.43 0.28
N THR A 27 -3.07 -8.82 0.94
CA THR A 27 -3.89 -7.75 0.35
C THR A 27 -3.05 -6.53 -0.01
N ILE A 28 -2.14 -6.07 0.88
CA ILE A 28 -1.25 -4.94 0.62
C ILE A 28 -0.31 -5.22 -0.57
N ILE A 29 0.24 -6.44 -0.67
CA ILE A 29 1.07 -6.84 -1.81
C ILE A 29 0.26 -6.81 -3.10
N GLY A 30 -0.96 -7.34 -3.10
CA GLY A 30 -1.87 -7.30 -4.25
C GLY A 30 -2.19 -5.87 -4.69
N TYR A 31 -2.46 -4.97 -3.75
CA TYR A 31 -2.70 -3.55 -4.04
C TYR A 31 -1.48 -2.83 -4.60
N SER A 32 -0.31 -3.06 -4.01
CA SER A 32 0.93 -2.46 -4.51
C SER A 32 1.20 -2.87 -5.96
N SER A 33 0.97 -4.15 -6.29
CA SER A 33 1.09 -4.68 -7.65
C SER A 33 0.07 -4.03 -8.59
N SER A 34 -1.18 -3.86 -8.16
CA SER A 34 -2.24 -3.23 -8.95
C SER A 34 -1.94 -1.76 -9.24
N ILE A 35 -1.48 -1.00 -8.25
CA ILE A 35 -1.08 0.41 -8.43
C ILE A 35 0.07 0.51 -9.44
N PHE A 36 1.08 -0.35 -9.33
CA PHE A 36 2.19 -0.38 -10.27
C PHE A 36 1.73 -0.69 -11.70
N TYR A 37 0.82 -1.66 -11.86
CA TYR A 37 0.25 -2.01 -13.15
C TYR A 37 -0.53 -0.85 -13.77
N VAL A 38 -1.38 -0.18 -13.00
CA VAL A 38 -2.15 0.99 -13.45
C VAL A 38 -1.22 2.13 -13.87
N GLN A 39 -0.18 2.42 -13.09
CA GLN A 39 0.81 3.44 -13.47
C GLN A 39 1.50 3.12 -14.79
N LYS A 40 1.88 1.85 -15.00
CA LYS A 40 2.48 1.39 -16.26
C LYS A 40 1.52 1.56 -17.42
N GLU A 41 0.25 1.20 -17.24
CA GLU A 41 -0.78 1.31 -18.28
C GLU A 41 -1.06 2.77 -18.67
N ILE A 42 -1.13 3.67 -17.68
CA ILE A 42 -1.29 5.12 -17.93
C ILE A 42 -0.11 5.65 -18.75
N ARG A 43 1.14 5.27 -18.41
CA ARG A 43 2.33 5.67 -19.19
C ARG A 43 2.29 5.13 -20.62
N ASN A 44 1.90 3.88 -20.79
CA ASN A 44 1.75 3.27 -22.12
C ASN A 44 0.68 4.00 -22.95
N SER A 45 -0.45 4.33 -22.33
CA SER A 45 -1.52 5.08 -22.98
C SER A 45 -1.06 6.49 -23.41
N ALA A 46 -0.31 7.19 -22.53
CA ALA A 46 0.27 8.48 -22.88
C ALA A 46 1.29 8.36 -24.03
N ALA A 47 2.12 7.33 -24.04
CA ALA A 47 3.06 7.07 -25.13
C ALA A 47 2.36 6.73 -26.45
N LEU A 48 1.25 6.01 -26.42
CA LEU A 48 0.42 5.72 -27.61
C LEU A 48 -0.22 7.00 -28.15
N ARG A 49 -0.80 7.83 -27.29
CA ARG A 49 -1.35 9.15 -27.69
C ARG A 49 -0.29 10.03 -28.31
N MET A 50 0.90 10.07 -27.70
CA MET A 50 2.04 10.81 -28.25
C MET A 50 2.42 10.31 -29.63
N ARG A 51 2.41 9.00 -29.88
CA ARG A 51 2.67 8.42 -31.21
C ARG A 51 1.64 8.83 -32.23
N GLU A 52 0.37 8.85 -31.85
CA GLU A 52 -0.73 9.30 -32.71
C GLU A 52 -0.59 10.78 -33.08
N VAL A 53 -0.31 11.62 -32.11
CA VAL A 53 -0.13 13.06 -32.31
C VAL A 53 1.07 13.34 -33.21
N VAL A 54 2.22 12.72 -32.96
CA VAL A 54 3.39 12.83 -33.84
C VAL A 54 3.07 12.40 -35.26
N GLY A 55 2.36 11.29 -35.42
CA GLY A 55 1.94 10.83 -36.74
C GLY A 55 1.02 11.82 -37.46
N LYS A 56 0.10 12.50 -36.75
CA LYS A 56 -0.74 13.57 -37.32
C LYS A 56 0.10 14.77 -37.76
N ILE A 57 1.06 15.21 -36.92
CA ILE A 57 1.95 16.34 -37.24
C ILE A 57 2.77 16.01 -38.49
N GLU A 58 3.41 14.82 -38.54
CA GLU A 58 4.19 14.39 -39.70
C GLU A 58 3.34 14.31 -40.97
N ASN A 59 2.08 13.86 -40.84
CA ASN A 59 1.14 13.86 -41.97
C ASN A 59 0.78 15.30 -42.39
N ASN A 60 0.54 16.22 -41.45
CA ASN A 60 0.26 17.61 -41.74
C ASN A 60 1.41 18.28 -42.50
N ILE A 61 2.65 18.02 -42.04
CA ILE A 61 3.86 18.51 -42.74
C ILE A 61 3.95 17.93 -44.14
N ARG A 62 3.69 16.63 -44.33
CA ARG A 62 3.71 15.99 -45.62
C ARG A 62 2.65 16.60 -46.56
N LEU A 63 1.44 16.87 -46.04
CA LEU A 63 0.40 17.55 -46.80
C LEU A 63 0.81 18.97 -47.20
N SER A 64 1.59 19.68 -46.39
CA SER A 64 2.15 20.99 -46.69
C SER A 64 3.08 20.93 -47.89
N TYR A 65 3.98 19.96 -47.94
CA TYR A 65 4.85 19.76 -49.11
C TYR A 65 4.08 19.36 -50.36
N GLN A 66 3.09 18.47 -50.24
CA GLN A 66 2.24 18.09 -51.37
C GLN A 66 1.49 19.29 -51.93
N LEU A 67 1.03 20.22 -51.08
CA LEU A 67 0.39 21.47 -51.53
C LEU A 67 1.38 22.30 -52.36
N CYS A 68 2.62 22.51 -51.87
CA CYS A 68 3.64 23.24 -52.60
C CYS A 68 4.00 22.54 -53.93
N ASP A 69 4.12 21.20 -53.91
CA ASP A 69 4.40 20.42 -55.14
C ASP A 69 3.28 20.53 -56.17
N THR A 70 2.00 20.48 -55.70
CA THR A 70 0.84 20.66 -56.59
C THR A 70 0.87 22.05 -57.25
N LEU A 71 1.19 23.07 -56.48
CA LEU A 71 1.33 24.44 -57.00
C LEU A 71 2.50 24.57 -57.97
N ALA A 72 3.66 23.94 -57.70
CA ALA A 72 4.83 23.96 -58.55
C ALA A 72 4.58 23.37 -59.94
N VAL A 73 3.67 22.39 -60.04
CA VAL A 73 3.30 21.74 -61.31
C VAL A 73 2.09 22.41 -61.95
N SER A 74 1.39 23.34 -61.26
CA SER A 74 0.25 24.06 -61.83
C SER A 74 0.71 24.99 -62.94
N GLY A 75 0.03 24.89 -64.09
CA GLY A 75 0.41 25.66 -65.28
C GLY A 75 0.37 27.19 -65.04
N GLY A 76 1.35 27.88 -65.60
CA GLY A 76 1.48 29.34 -65.57
C GLY A 76 2.50 29.86 -64.59
N LEU A 77 3.09 29.03 -63.71
CA LEU A 77 4.13 29.43 -62.79
C LEU A 77 5.44 29.72 -63.50
N ASP A 78 5.84 28.84 -64.45
CA ASP A 78 7.08 28.99 -65.25
C ASP A 78 7.04 30.27 -66.10
N ASP A 79 5.89 30.55 -66.71
CA ASP A 79 5.71 31.75 -67.54
C ASP A 79 5.86 33.06 -66.74
N ILE A 80 5.42 33.07 -65.49
CA ILE A 80 5.52 34.21 -64.59
C ILE A 80 6.93 34.29 -63.96
N ALA A 81 7.54 33.17 -63.63
CA ALA A 81 8.82 33.10 -62.97
C ALA A 81 9.99 33.60 -63.83
N LEU A 82 9.85 33.51 -65.15
CA LEU A 82 10.86 33.97 -66.11
C LEU A 82 10.79 35.48 -66.41
N ILE A 83 9.80 36.21 -65.89
CA ILE A 83 9.62 37.64 -66.19
C ILE A 83 10.68 38.46 -65.47
N GLU A 84 11.34 39.34 -66.19
CA GLU A 84 12.23 40.36 -65.65
C GLU A 84 11.53 41.72 -65.62
N GLY A 85 11.45 42.35 -64.44
CA GLY A 85 10.88 43.70 -64.30
C GLY A 85 9.36 43.80 -64.17
N ASN A 86 8.72 44.81 -64.82
CA ASN A 86 7.30 45.05 -64.66
C ASN A 86 6.43 44.11 -65.52
N PHE A 87 5.34 43.62 -64.98
CA PHE A 87 4.40 42.75 -65.67
C PHE A 87 3.62 43.48 -66.76
N SER A 88 3.51 42.89 -67.94
CA SER A 88 2.57 43.30 -68.97
C SER A 88 1.12 43.03 -68.54
N PRO A 89 0.10 43.66 -69.20
CA PRO A 89 -1.30 43.41 -68.87
C PRO A 89 -1.71 41.96 -68.90
N GLN A 90 -1.14 41.18 -69.86
CA GLN A 90 -1.40 39.74 -69.97
C GLN A 90 -0.79 38.97 -68.81
N GLN A 91 0.42 39.30 -68.41
CA GLN A 91 1.14 38.67 -67.26
C GLN A 91 0.47 39.00 -65.93
N ILE A 92 -0.13 40.19 -65.79
CA ILE A 92 -0.98 40.52 -64.64
C ILE A 92 -2.20 39.60 -64.57
N LEU A 93 -2.85 39.33 -65.73
CA LEU A 93 -3.99 38.41 -65.77
C LEU A 93 -3.59 37.00 -65.38
N ASP A 94 -2.45 36.53 -65.88
CA ASP A 94 -1.93 35.21 -65.58
C ASP A 94 -1.49 35.08 -64.08
N SER A 95 -0.92 36.13 -63.51
CA SER A 95 -0.65 36.19 -62.07
C SER A 95 -1.92 36.15 -61.21
N MET A 96 -3.01 36.79 -61.70
CA MET A 96 -4.32 36.70 -61.03
C MET A 96 -4.92 35.28 -61.11
N LYS A 97 -4.79 34.58 -62.23
CA LYS A 97 -5.22 33.18 -62.35
C LYS A 97 -4.43 32.30 -61.37
N LEU A 98 -3.12 32.46 -61.33
CA LEU A 98 -2.26 31.72 -60.37
C LEU A 98 -2.64 32.02 -58.90
N LYS A 99 -2.89 33.28 -58.59
CA LYS A 99 -3.41 33.68 -57.28
C LYS A 99 -4.73 33.02 -56.92
N ASN A 100 -5.67 32.93 -57.86
CA ASN A 100 -6.95 32.23 -57.64
C ASN A 100 -6.70 30.74 -57.35
N THR A 101 -5.83 30.07 -58.12
CA THR A 101 -5.41 28.69 -57.88
C THR A 101 -4.78 28.53 -56.49
N MET A 102 -3.91 29.46 -56.11
CA MET A 102 -3.33 29.45 -54.75
C MET A 102 -4.40 29.60 -53.69
N SER A 103 -5.39 30.47 -53.88
CA SER A 103 -6.48 30.68 -52.94
C SER A 103 -7.38 29.45 -52.83
N GLU A 104 -7.70 28.79 -53.95
CA GLU A 104 -8.46 27.54 -53.96
C GLU A 104 -7.73 26.40 -53.24
N LEU A 105 -6.45 26.23 -53.53
CA LEU A 105 -5.60 25.25 -52.85
C LEU A 105 -5.49 25.54 -51.32
N ASN A 106 -5.37 26.82 -50.98
CA ASN A 106 -5.31 27.23 -49.58
C ASN A 106 -6.62 26.93 -48.82
N VAL A 107 -7.76 27.17 -49.45
CA VAL A 107 -9.09 26.84 -48.91
C VAL A 107 -9.27 25.30 -48.75
N GLN A 108 -8.80 24.53 -49.73
CA GLN A 108 -8.84 23.07 -49.64
C GLN A 108 -7.97 22.50 -48.53
N ASN A 109 -6.84 23.18 -48.25
CA ASN A 109 -5.97 22.82 -47.15
C ASN A 109 -6.23 23.71 -45.92
N ASN A 110 -7.18 23.35 -45.09
CA ASN A 110 -7.59 24.10 -43.89
C ASN A 110 -6.45 24.34 -42.86
N LEU A 111 -5.29 23.76 -43.04
CA LEU A 111 -4.15 23.90 -42.16
C LEU A 111 -3.27 25.11 -42.54
N CYS A 112 -3.11 25.38 -43.83
CA CYS A 112 -2.33 26.49 -44.35
C CYS A 112 -3.01 27.82 -44.04
N GLN A 113 -2.24 28.79 -43.51
CA GLN A 113 -2.76 30.14 -43.32
C GLN A 113 -2.66 30.95 -44.59
N ASN A 114 -1.48 30.98 -45.19
CA ASN A 114 -1.19 31.67 -46.43
C ASN A 114 -0.24 30.81 -47.27
N LEU A 115 -0.40 30.96 -48.59
CA LEU A 115 0.48 30.37 -49.56
C LEU A 115 1.16 31.51 -50.34
N HIS A 116 2.46 31.46 -50.50
CA HIS A 116 3.27 32.50 -51.11
C HIS A 116 4.19 31.90 -52.16
N ILE A 117 4.47 32.70 -53.19
CA ILE A 117 5.47 32.40 -54.21
C ILE A 117 6.39 33.61 -54.32
N TYR A 118 7.67 33.38 -54.09
CA TYR A 118 8.70 34.34 -54.40
C TYR A 118 9.34 34.08 -55.75
N PHE A 119 9.35 35.03 -56.63
CA PHE A 119 9.93 34.97 -57.97
C PHE A 119 11.31 35.62 -57.97
N LEU A 120 12.37 34.86 -58.21
CA LEU A 120 13.72 35.32 -58.12
C LEU A 120 14.08 36.41 -59.13
N LYS A 121 13.64 36.25 -60.40
CA LYS A 121 13.96 37.20 -61.48
C LYS A 121 13.24 38.54 -61.36
N SER A 122 12.00 38.54 -60.94
CA SER A 122 11.22 39.76 -60.82
C SER A 122 11.30 40.39 -59.43
N ASP A 123 12.00 39.74 -58.49
CA ASP A 123 12.14 40.13 -57.10
C ASP A 123 10.79 40.53 -56.46
N SER A 124 9.84 39.61 -56.57
CA SER A 124 8.47 39.89 -56.15
C SER A 124 7.80 38.70 -55.49
N ILE A 125 6.85 39.00 -54.61
CA ILE A 125 6.05 37.98 -53.90
C ILE A 125 4.61 38.04 -54.38
N LEU A 126 4.04 36.83 -54.63
CA LEU A 126 2.62 36.62 -54.84
C LEU A 126 2.05 35.86 -53.64
N SER A 127 1.03 36.43 -53.01
CA SER A 127 0.40 35.84 -51.80
C SER A 127 -1.06 35.51 -52.07
N SER A 128 -1.53 34.33 -51.59
CA SER A 128 -2.93 33.88 -51.77
C SER A 128 -3.96 34.83 -51.19
N ASN A 129 -3.63 35.54 -50.11
CA ASN A 129 -4.53 36.46 -49.40
C ASN A 129 -4.22 37.95 -49.66
N SER A 130 -3.33 38.26 -50.60
CA SER A 130 -3.02 39.65 -50.92
C SER A 130 -4.27 40.40 -51.45
N GLN A 131 -4.52 41.59 -50.89
CA GLN A 131 -5.60 42.47 -51.36
C GLN A 131 -5.20 43.34 -52.56
N ARG A 132 -3.92 43.33 -52.94
CA ARG A 132 -3.41 44.12 -54.06
C ARG A 132 -3.84 43.54 -55.40
N ARG A 133 -4.45 44.40 -56.25
CA ARG A 133 -4.91 44.02 -57.57
C ARG A 133 -3.81 43.64 -58.55
N GLU A 134 -2.60 44.14 -58.33
CA GLU A 134 -1.44 43.90 -59.22
C GLU A 134 -0.68 42.61 -58.91
N GLY A 135 -1.08 41.87 -57.88
CA GLY A 135 -0.49 40.59 -57.53
C GLY A 135 0.93 40.60 -56.94
N LYS A 136 1.60 41.74 -57.05
CA LYS A 136 2.97 41.92 -56.49
C LYS A 136 2.96 42.55 -55.14
N GLU A 137 3.64 41.97 -54.18
CA GLU A 137 3.94 42.60 -52.91
C GLU A 137 5.38 43.07 -52.87
N ASP A 138 5.60 44.24 -52.27
CA ASP A 138 6.94 44.76 -51.98
C ASP A 138 7.56 43.91 -50.85
N ILE A 139 8.77 43.40 -51.07
CA ILE A 139 9.50 42.55 -50.13
C ILE A 139 9.72 43.24 -48.78
N SER A 140 10.01 44.54 -48.85
CA SER A 140 10.21 45.31 -47.62
C SER A 140 8.94 45.47 -46.80
N PHE A 141 7.78 45.54 -47.43
CA PHE A 141 6.49 45.52 -46.73
C PHE A 141 6.16 44.12 -46.20
N PHE A 142 6.41 43.08 -46.99
CA PHE A 142 6.22 41.69 -46.59
C PHE A 142 7.09 41.35 -45.39
N CYS A 143 8.41 41.63 -45.43
CA CYS A 143 9.32 41.37 -44.35
C CYS A 143 8.91 42.08 -43.06
N ARG A 144 8.43 43.33 -43.15
CA ARG A 144 7.94 44.12 -42.03
C ARG A 144 6.70 43.49 -41.39
N GLN A 145 5.81 42.90 -42.17
CA GLN A 145 4.59 42.24 -41.69
C GLN A 145 4.96 41.04 -40.82
N TYR A 146 6.00 40.30 -41.13
CA TYR A 146 6.43 39.12 -40.40
C TYR A 146 7.56 39.38 -39.40
N GLY A 147 7.99 40.63 -39.26
CA GLY A 147 9.04 41.01 -38.31
C GLY A 147 10.41 40.43 -38.66
N ILE A 148 10.68 40.16 -39.93
CA ILE A 148 11.94 39.65 -40.46
C ILE A 148 12.73 40.72 -41.17
N THR A 149 14.04 40.56 -41.26
CA THR A 149 14.87 41.48 -42.07
C THR A 149 14.83 41.05 -43.53
N ALA A 150 14.96 42.01 -44.46
CA ALA A 150 15.06 41.71 -45.86
C ALA A 150 16.29 40.80 -46.14
N GLN A 151 17.35 40.99 -45.40
CA GLN A 151 18.57 40.18 -45.52
C GLN A 151 18.31 38.71 -45.18
N ASP A 152 17.63 38.42 -44.05
CA ASP A 152 17.26 37.04 -43.68
C ASP A 152 16.37 36.43 -44.70
N PHE A 153 15.37 37.20 -45.19
CA PHE A 153 14.45 36.72 -46.22
C PHE A 153 15.23 36.30 -47.49
N TYR A 154 16.12 37.14 -48.02
CA TYR A 154 16.90 36.79 -49.18
C TYR A 154 17.84 35.62 -48.92
N CYS A 155 18.46 35.51 -47.73
CA CYS A 155 19.21 34.31 -47.38
C CYS A 155 18.39 33.04 -47.54
N TRP A 156 17.20 33.05 -46.96
CA TRP A 156 16.33 31.85 -47.04
C TRP A 156 15.85 31.51 -48.46
N MET A 157 15.70 32.51 -49.33
CA MET A 157 15.20 32.30 -50.68
C MET A 157 16.29 31.93 -51.68
N THR A 158 17.53 32.37 -51.46
CA THR A 158 18.61 32.27 -52.48
C THR A 158 19.70 31.24 -52.15
N GLU A 159 19.86 30.84 -50.87
CA GLU A 159 20.90 29.88 -50.49
C GLU A 159 20.73 28.50 -51.14
N GLU A 160 21.83 27.93 -51.67
CA GLU A 160 21.87 26.58 -52.28
C GLU A 160 21.44 25.47 -51.27
N ASN A 161 21.80 25.65 -49.98
CA ASN A 161 21.47 24.74 -48.90
C ASN A 161 20.25 25.23 -48.10
N GLN A 162 19.20 25.66 -48.82
CA GLN A 162 17.97 26.15 -48.19
C GLN A 162 17.42 25.12 -47.22
N LYS A 163 17.16 25.53 -46.01
CA LYS A 163 16.41 24.71 -45.05
C LYS A 163 15.01 24.47 -45.63
N SER A 164 14.49 23.28 -45.46
CA SER A 164 13.15 22.94 -45.91
C SER A 164 12.03 23.66 -45.14
N TYR A 165 12.40 24.32 -44.05
CA TYR A 165 11.48 25.05 -43.17
C TYR A 165 12.21 26.21 -42.45
N GLN A 166 11.44 27.19 -42.00
CA GLN A 166 11.89 28.24 -41.08
C GLN A 166 10.81 28.49 -40.03
N VAL A 167 11.20 28.47 -38.76
CA VAL A 167 10.30 28.87 -37.65
C VAL A 167 10.53 30.34 -37.39
N LEU A 168 9.41 31.10 -37.36
CA LEU A 168 9.38 32.52 -37.10
C LEU A 168 9.00 32.80 -35.64
N SER A 169 9.12 34.06 -35.23
CA SER A 169 8.51 34.55 -34.01
C SER A 169 6.99 34.27 -34.01
N ASP A 170 6.37 34.25 -32.82
CA ASP A 170 4.93 34.12 -32.68
C ASP A 170 4.33 32.74 -33.11
N ASN A 171 5.10 31.66 -32.98
CA ASN A 171 4.61 30.31 -33.24
C ASN A 171 4.15 30.08 -34.68
N GLN A 172 4.81 30.72 -35.64
CA GLN A 172 4.63 30.55 -37.08
C GLN A 172 5.76 29.73 -37.65
N ILE A 173 5.44 28.93 -38.68
CA ILE A 173 6.40 28.16 -39.45
C ILE A 173 6.12 28.24 -40.93
N TRP A 174 7.18 28.40 -41.71
CA TRP A 174 7.15 28.34 -43.15
C TRP A 174 7.79 27.06 -43.64
N PHE A 175 7.16 26.38 -44.59
CA PHE A 175 7.74 25.25 -45.31
C PHE A 175 8.08 25.72 -46.70
N PHE A 176 9.31 25.51 -47.16
CA PHE A 176 9.82 25.97 -48.43
C PHE A 176 9.93 24.86 -49.42
N ARG A 177 9.56 25.21 -50.69
CA ARG A 177 9.72 24.35 -51.86
C ARG A 177 10.34 25.14 -53.00
N PRO A 178 11.64 24.92 -53.35
CA PRO A 178 12.20 25.55 -54.51
C PRO A 178 11.62 24.99 -55.81
N VAL A 179 11.41 25.85 -56.76
CA VAL A 179 10.97 25.51 -58.09
C VAL A 179 12.14 25.82 -59.06
N ASN A 180 12.54 24.83 -59.80
CA ASN A 180 13.65 24.92 -60.76
C ASN A 180 13.11 24.82 -62.19
N ASP A 181 13.83 25.48 -63.08
CA ASP A 181 13.61 25.34 -64.54
C ASP A 181 14.14 24.00 -65.09
N THR A 182 14.01 23.76 -66.35
CA THR A 182 14.48 22.56 -67.03
C THR A 182 16.02 22.40 -66.99
N GLN A 183 16.74 23.50 -66.70
CA GLN A 183 18.20 23.50 -66.57
C GLN A 183 18.66 23.39 -65.09
N ASN A 184 17.70 23.13 -64.21
CA ASN A 184 17.89 23.02 -62.75
C ASN A 184 18.32 24.35 -62.08
N ASN A 185 18.06 25.53 -62.72
CA ASN A 185 18.21 26.81 -62.07
C ASN A 185 16.97 27.14 -61.28
N ARG A 186 17.14 27.65 -60.07
CA ARG A 186 16.02 28.07 -59.22
C ARG A 186 15.35 29.30 -59.83
N ILE A 187 14.07 29.21 -60.13
CA ILE A 187 13.27 30.30 -60.71
C ILE A 187 12.27 30.92 -59.71
N ALA A 188 11.81 30.11 -58.78
CA ALA A 188 10.88 30.54 -57.75
C ALA A 188 11.06 29.72 -56.46
N VAL A 189 10.50 30.24 -55.37
CA VAL A 189 10.37 29.50 -54.12
C VAL A 189 8.91 29.61 -53.67
N ILE A 190 8.25 28.48 -53.57
CA ILE A 190 6.91 28.38 -52.96
C ILE A 190 7.10 28.20 -51.45
N PHE A 191 6.35 28.92 -50.66
CA PHE A 191 6.35 28.69 -49.24
C PHE A 191 4.93 28.80 -48.66
N ALA A 192 4.65 27.85 -47.75
CA ALA A 192 3.37 27.74 -47.10
C ALA A 192 3.52 28.11 -45.61
N GLU A 193 2.69 29.03 -45.17
CA GLU A 193 2.64 29.56 -43.81
C GLU A 193 1.67 28.75 -42.95
N TYR A 194 2.15 28.32 -41.80
CA TYR A 194 1.33 27.61 -40.80
C TYR A 194 1.50 28.24 -39.42
N SER A 195 0.42 28.29 -38.68
CA SER A 195 0.48 28.47 -37.24
C SER A 195 0.82 27.14 -36.59
N GLY A 196 1.73 27.17 -35.61
CA GLY A 196 2.09 25.97 -34.84
C GLY A 196 0.87 25.29 -34.21
N SER A 197 -0.11 26.07 -33.76
CA SER A 197 -1.36 25.53 -33.21
C SER A 197 -2.19 24.76 -34.23
N ARG A 198 -2.24 25.24 -35.49
CA ARG A 198 -2.94 24.52 -36.59
C ARG A 198 -2.16 23.30 -37.07
N LEU A 199 -0.83 23.40 -37.15
CA LEU A 199 0.04 22.30 -37.54
C LEU A 199 -0.07 21.12 -36.58
N ILE A 200 -0.04 21.41 -35.28
CA ILE A 200 -0.16 20.42 -34.21
C ILE A 200 -1.62 19.90 -34.12
N GLY A 201 -2.60 20.75 -34.39
CA GLY A 201 -4.00 20.45 -34.16
C GLY A 201 -4.40 20.44 -32.69
N ASP A 202 -5.56 19.85 -32.40
CA ASP A 202 -6.02 19.71 -31.01
C ASP A 202 -5.42 18.45 -30.38
N PRO A 203 -4.52 18.60 -29.40
CA PRO A 203 -3.94 17.47 -28.68
C PRO A 203 -4.87 16.89 -27.60
N GLY A 204 -6.11 17.39 -27.50
CA GLY A 204 -7.05 17.14 -26.41
C GLY A 204 -7.03 18.26 -25.37
N ALA A 205 -8.18 18.54 -24.78
CA ALA A 205 -8.54 19.80 -24.09
C ALA A 205 -7.55 20.36 -23.06
N GLU A 206 -6.65 19.56 -22.52
CA GLU A 206 -5.72 20.02 -21.47
C GLU A 206 -4.25 19.70 -21.77
N ASN A 207 -3.95 18.97 -22.85
CA ASN A 207 -2.58 18.64 -23.23
C ASN A 207 -1.92 19.81 -23.96
N CYS A 208 -0.64 20.01 -23.72
CA CYS A 208 0.17 20.99 -24.43
C CYS A 208 1.31 20.26 -25.14
N ILE A 209 1.54 20.64 -26.38
CA ILE A 209 2.60 20.06 -27.21
C ILE A 209 3.58 21.16 -27.56
N TYR A 210 4.84 20.84 -27.42
CA TYR A 210 5.99 21.63 -27.84
C TYR A 210 6.80 20.82 -28.82
N ILE A 211 7.21 21.47 -29.91
CA ILE A 211 8.11 20.87 -30.89
C ILE A 211 9.38 21.74 -30.89
N GLU A 212 10.49 21.14 -30.51
CA GLU A 212 11.80 21.78 -30.54
C GLU A 212 12.54 21.34 -31.82
N THR A 213 13.03 22.32 -32.53
CA THR A 213 13.91 22.07 -33.66
C THR A 213 15.31 21.64 -33.18
N PRO A 214 16.14 20.93 -34.01
CA PRO A 214 17.48 20.51 -33.60
C PRO A 214 18.37 21.65 -33.11
N GLU A 215 18.13 22.86 -33.61
CA GLU A 215 18.91 24.07 -33.27
C GLU A 215 18.50 24.65 -31.91
N LYS A 216 17.44 24.14 -31.27
CA LYS A 216 16.89 24.60 -29.99
C LYS A 216 16.51 26.09 -29.87
N GLU A 217 16.61 26.82 -30.97
CA GLU A 217 16.36 28.27 -31.00
C GLU A 217 14.86 28.60 -31.16
N ASN A 218 14.11 27.70 -31.79
CA ASN A 218 12.72 27.96 -32.11
C ASN A 218 11.81 26.83 -31.65
N VAL A 219 10.76 27.16 -30.93
CA VAL A 219 9.79 26.22 -30.38
C VAL A 219 8.42 26.49 -30.97
N ILE A 220 7.83 25.47 -31.57
CA ILE A 220 6.44 25.46 -32.04
C ILE A 220 5.58 24.83 -30.94
N TYR A 221 4.45 25.43 -30.60
CA TYR A 221 3.59 24.91 -29.55
C TYR A 221 2.10 24.97 -29.92
N SER A 222 1.32 24.04 -29.40
CA SER A 222 -0.14 24.07 -29.53
C SER A 222 -0.75 25.17 -28.66
N ARG A 223 -0.23 25.29 -27.42
CA ARG A 223 -0.62 26.28 -26.41
C ARG A 223 0.60 26.60 -25.55
N LYS A 224 0.81 27.87 -25.24
CA LYS A 224 1.93 28.29 -24.39
C LYS A 224 1.61 27.99 -22.91
N LEU A 225 2.50 27.29 -22.24
CA LEU A 225 2.48 27.09 -20.79
C LEU A 225 3.47 28.04 -20.14
N GLU A 226 3.05 28.65 -19.05
CA GLU A 226 3.99 29.39 -18.21
C GLU A 226 4.92 28.44 -17.48
N GLU A 227 6.14 28.86 -17.24
CA GLU A 227 7.19 28.03 -16.65
C GLU A 227 6.81 27.49 -15.26
N ASN A 228 6.07 28.28 -14.48
CA ASN A 228 5.54 27.90 -13.18
C ASN A 228 4.45 26.80 -13.25
N GLN A 229 3.79 26.65 -14.40
CA GLN A 229 2.74 25.64 -14.60
C GLN A 229 3.30 24.28 -14.99
N LYS A 230 4.51 24.23 -15.55
CA LYS A 230 5.15 22.96 -16.00
C LYS A 230 5.28 21.93 -14.88
N ASN A 231 5.44 22.34 -13.63
CA ASN A 231 5.54 21.46 -12.47
C ASN A 231 4.24 20.64 -12.22
N GLY A 232 3.11 21.08 -12.77
CA GLY A 232 1.82 20.39 -12.70
C GLY A 232 1.57 19.38 -13.84
N TYR A 233 2.56 19.12 -14.71
CA TYR A 233 2.43 18.29 -15.90
C TYR A 233 3.48 17.19 -15.92
N ILE A 234 3.13 16.10 -16.57
CA ILE A 234 4.05 15.01 -16.90
C ILE A 234 4.51 15.20 -18.34
N LYS A 235 5.82 15.21 -18.55
CA LYS A 235 6.43 15.31 -19.86
C LYS A 235 6.56 13.91 -20.48
N VAL A 236 6.07 13.77 -21.72
CA VAL A 236 6.27 12.59 -22.57
C VAL A 236 7.00 13.05 -23.83
N GLU A 237 8.16 12.50 -24.06
CA GLU A 237 9.04 12.90 -25.18
C GLU A 237 9.00 11.87 -26.29
N LYS A 238 9.07 12.36 -27.53
CA LYS A 238 9.26 11.53 -28.71
C LYS A 238 9.94 12.31 -29.82
N GLN A 239 10.95 11.73 -30.41
CA GLN A 239 11.57 12.27 -31.63
C GLN A 239 10.74 11.93 -32.85
N MET A 240 10.50 12.93 -33.70
CA MET A 240 9.85 12.78 -34.99
C MET A 240 10.84 12.18 -35.99
N SER A 241 10.35 11.34 -36.89
CA SER A 241 11.17 10.76 -37.96
C SER A 241 11.52 11.79 -39.03
N MET A 242 10.61 12.72 -39.24
CA MET A 242 10.78 13.84 -40.16
C MET A 242 11.52 14.97 -39.46
N PHE A 243 12.58 15.48 -40.04
CA PHE A 243 13.42 16.58 -39.54
C PHE A 243 14.13 16.35 -38.19
N GLN A 244 14.01 15.17 -37.57
CA GLN A 244 14.59 14.87 -36.27
C GLN A 244 14.17 15.85 -35.15
N TRP A 245 12.98 16.46 -35.29
CA TRP A 245 12.43 17.33 -34.26
C TRP A 245 12.07 16.57 -33.00
N ASN A 246 12.29 17.20 -31.84
CA ASN A 246 11.83 16.66 -30.57
C ASN A 246 10.43 17.17 -30.27
N CYS A 247 9.52 16.25 -30.02
CA CYS A 247 8.15 16.56 -29.69
C CYS A 247 7.91 16.21 -28.22
N ASP A 248 7.54 17.20 -27.42
CA ASP A 248 7.25 17.09 -26.01
C ASP A 248 5.77 17.30 -25.76
N MET A 249 5.11 16.31 -25.20
CA MET A 249 3.72 16.42 -24.77
C MET A 249 3.65 16.58 -23.27
N TYR A 250 3.04 17.64 -22.80
CA TYR A 250 2.76 17.93 -21.41
C TYR A 250 1.32 17.53 -21.10
N VAL A 251 1.16 16.52 -20.23
CA VAL A 251 -0.14 16.00 -19.77
C VAL A 251 -0.36 16.47 -18.32
N PRO A 252 -1.50 17.10 -18.00
CA PRO A 252 -1.75 17.55 -16.62
C PRO A 252 -1.71 16.40 -15.62
N ASN A 253 -1.05 16.62 -14.50
CA ASN A 253 -0.98 15.66 -13.40
C ASN A 253 -2.38 15.27 -12.88
N THR A 254 -3.34 16.17 -12.97
CA THR A 254 -4.73 15.93 -12.56
C THR A 254 -5.41 14.88 -13.42
N LEU A 255 -5.18 14.89 -14.73
CA LEU A 255 -5.68 13.87 -15.64
C LEU A 255 -4.92 12.54 -15.47
N PHE A 256 -3.62 12.64 -15.27
CA PHE A 256 -2.75 11.46 -15.14
C PHE A 256 -2.98 10.72 -13.82
N TYR A 257 -3.07 11.46 -12.71
CA TYR A 257 -3.21 10.88 -11.37
C TYR A 257 -4.62 10.97 -10.80
N GLY A 258 -5.56 11.66 -11.45
CA GLY A 258 -6.92 11.83 -10.94
C GLY A 258 -7.64 10.51 -10.74
N GLU A 259 -7.62 9.66 -11.74
CA GLU A 259 -8.17 8.30 -11.67
C GLU A 259 -7.40 7.43 -10.65
N LEU A 260 -6.07 7.52 -10.66
CA LEU A 260 -5.23 6.80 -9.71
C LEU A 260 -5.53 7.20 -8.26
N ARG A 261 -5.74 8.50 -8.01
CA ARG A 261 -6.08 9.02 -6.68
C ARG A 261 -7.44 8.53 -6.21
N ARG A 262 -8.45 8.53 -7.09
CA ARG A 262 -9.78 7.96 -6.78
C ARG A 262 -9.66 6.48 -6.45
N PHE A 263 -8.96 5.74 -7.28
CA PHE A 263 -8.70 4.33 -7.06
C PHE A 263 -7.97 4.09 -5.73
N ALA A 264 -6.90 4.83 -5.44
CA ALA A 264 -6.17 4.75 -4.19
C ALA A 264 -7.04 5.08 -2.96
N MET A 265 -7.95 6.08 -3.06
CA MET A 265 -8.89 6.39 -1.97
C MET A 265 -9.87 5.23 -1.70
N ILE A 266 -10.43 4.62 -2.76
CA ILE A 266 -11.33 3.46 -2.63
C ILE A 266 -10.59 2.30 -1.96
N LEU A 267 -9.37 1.98 -2.44
CA LEU A 267 -8.54 0.93 -1.86
C LEU A 267 -8.18 1.19 -0.40
N THR A 268 -7.88 2.44 -0.05
CA THR A 268 -7.58 2.83 1.34
C THR A 268 -8.81 2.64 2.22
N ALA A 269 -10.00 3.02 1.75
CA ALA A 269 -11.25 2.83 2.46
C ALA A 269 -11.56 1.33 2.66
N GLU A 270 -11.37 0.52 1.62
CA GLU A 270 -11.54 -0.94 1.68
C GLU A 270 -10.56 -1.59 2.67
N LEU A 271 -9.29 -1.17 2.65
CA LEU A 271 -8.28 -1.64 3.59
C LEU A 271 -8.65 -1.30 5.03
N LEU A 272 -9.11 -0.08 5.30
CA LEU A 272 -9.58 0.34 6.62
C LEU A 272 -10.79 -0.48 7.08
N MET A 273 -11.71 -0.77 6.17
CA MET A 273 -12.86 -1.64 6.44
C MET A 273 -12.40 -3.06 6.81
N LEU A 274 -11.48 -3.64 6.02
CA LEU A 274 -10.93 -4.98 6.30
C LEU A 274 -10.21 -5.03 7.65
N ILE A 275 -9.41 -4.01 7.99
CA ILE A 275 -8.77 -3.91 9.31
C ILE A 275 -9.81 -3.87 10.41
N SER A 276 -10.86 -3.07 10.26
CA SER A 276 -11.95 -2.95 11.24
C SER A 276 -12.66 -4.29 11.44
N VAL A 277 -13.00 -4.97 10.36
CA VAL A 277 -13.64 -6.30 10.39
C VAL A 277 -12.70 -7.34 11.04
N ALA A 278 -11.40 -7.30 10.72
CA ALA A 278 -10.41 -8.19 11.30
C ALA A 278 -10.28 -8.00 12.82
N VAL A 279 -10.23 -6.77 13.31
CA VAL A 279 -10.13 -6.44 14.73
C VAL A 279 -11.40 -6.85 15.48
N ILE A 280 -12.57 -6.47 14.97
CA ILE A 280 -13.86 -6.82 15.57
C ILE A 280 -14.06 -8.33 15.55
N GLY A 281 -13.79 -8.97 14.42
CA GLY A 281 -13.88 -10.42 14.26
C GLY A 281 -12.96 -11.16 15.21
N SER A 282 -11.69 -10.75 15.30
CA SER A 282 -10.71 -11.32 16.22
C SER A 282 -11.17 -11.21 17.68
N TRP A 283 -11.67 -10.06 18.08
CA TRP A 283 -12.23 -9.85 19.41
C TRP A 283 -13.46 -10.74 19.69
N TYR A 284 -14.39 -10.79 18.74
CA TYR A 284 -15.63 -11.60 18.87
C TYR A 284 -15.31 -13.11 18.94
N PHE A 285 -14.51 -13.63 18.02
CA PHE A 285 -14.12 -15.04 18.02
C PHE A 285 -13.26 -15.42 19.22
N SER A 286 -12.33 -14.53 19.62
CA SER A 286 -11.53 -14.75 20.84
C SER A 286 -12.45 -14.86 22.06
N LYS A 287 -13.45 -13.99 22.20
CA LYS A 287 -14.40 -14.05 23.31
C LYS A 287 -15.25 -15.32 23.25
N LYS A 288 -15.76 -15.68 22.07
CA LYS A 288 -16.59 -16.87 21.86
C LYS A 288 -15.84 -18.17 22.16
N THR A 289 -14.55 -18.24 21.80
CA THR A 289 -13.71 -19.45 22.03
C THR A 289 -13.20 -19.48 23.46
N TYR A 290 -12.86 -18.32 24.05
CA TYR A 290 -12.31 -18.25 25.41
C TYR A 290 -13.30 -18.73 26.48
N VAL A 291 -14.57 -18.39 26.38
CA VAL A 291 -15.58 -18.74 27.39
C VAL A 291 -15.72 -20.25 27.55
N PRO A 292 -15.93 -21.05 26.50
CA PRO A 292 -16.02 -22.51 26.62
C PRO A 292 -14.71 -23.14 27.12
N VAL A 293 -13.57 -22.71 26.58
CA VAL A 293 -12.25 -23.24 26.98
C VAL A 293 -11.95 -22.91 28.46
N GLY A 294 -12.24 -21.69 28.88
CA GLY A 294 -12.11 -21.29 30.28
C GLY A 294 -12.97 -22.10 31.23
N ASN A 295 -14.21 -22.43 30.83
CA ASN A 295 -15.10 -23.30 31.59
C ASN A 295 -14.58 -24.74 31.67
N LEU A 296 -14.13 -25.29 30.55
CA LEU A 296 -13.54 -26.65 30.50
C LEU A 296 -12.30 -26.76 31.39
N ILE A 297 -11.41 -25.77 31.39
CA ILE A 297 -10.22 -25.74 32.26
C ILE A 297 -10.65 -25.66 33.74
N SER A 298 -11.65 -24.86 34.05
CA SER A 298 -12.19 -24.72 35.41
C SER A 298 -12.81 -26.02 35.89
N ASP A 299 -13.61 -26.67 35.03
CA ASP A 299 -14.28 -27.93 35.37
C ASP A 299 -13.31 -29.11 35.47
N ASN A 300 -12.30 -29.18 34.62
CA ASN A 300 -11.21 -30.14 34.77
C ASN A 300 -10.43 -29.94 36.09
N LYS A 301 -10.19 -28.71 36.47
CA LYS A 301 -9.54 -28.41 37.74
C LYS A 301 -10.39 -28.77 38.95
N LYS A 302 -11.71 -28.60 38.88
CA LYS A 302 -12.65 -29.04 39.91
C LYS A 302 -12.75 -30.55 39.99
N LEU A 303 -12.79 -31.22 38.80
CA LEU A 303 -12.81 -32.68 38.70
C LEU A 303 -11.51 -33.29 39.27
N SER A 304 -10.36 -32.77 38.91
CA SER A 304 -9.07 -33.22 39.43
C SER A 304 -8.99 -33.07 40.96
N LYS A 305 -9.49 -31.96 41.53
CA LYS A 305 -9.57 -31.78 42.98
C LYS A 305 -10.54 -32.78 43.64
N LYS A 306 -11.68 -33.05 43.00
CA LYS A 306 -12.66 -34.03 43.52
C LYS A 306 -12.10 -35.44 43.49
N VAL A 307 -11.36 -35.79 42.42
CA VAL A 307 -10.70 -37.12 42.31
C VAL A 307 -9.66 -37.26 43.38
N LYS A 308 -8.75 -36.28 43.56
CA LYS A 308 -7.75 -36.31 44.63
C LYS A 308 -8.38 -36.47 46.04
N LYS A 309 -9.43 -35.68 46.31
CA LYS A 309 -10.11 -35.80 47.61
C LYS A 309 -10.81 -37.15 47.81
N LYS A 310 -11.32 -37.75 46.77
CA LYS A 310 -11.90 -39.13 46.86
C LYS A 310 -10.84 -40.19 47.06
N GLU A 311 -9.67 -40.04 46.41
CA GLU A 311 -8.53 -40.96 46.63
C GLU A 311 -8.02 -40.87 48.08
N GLU A 312 -7.76 -39.68 48.58
CA GLU A 312 -7.34 -39.45 49.95
C GLU A 312 -8.34 -40.01 50.97
N THR A 313 -9.67 -39.82 50.72
CA THR A 313 -10.72 -40.37 51.59
C THR A 313 -10.80 -41.90 51.51
N ARG A 314 -10.50 -42.49 50.37
CA ARG A 314 -10.50 -43.95 50.19
C ARG A 314 -9.29 -44.57 50.90
N GLU A 315 -8.12 -43.98 50.75
CA GLU A 315 -6.89 -44.39 51.42
C GLU A 315 -7.06 -44.36 52.93
N CYS A 316 -7.59 -43.26 53.47
CA CYS A 316 -7.88 -43.15 54.91
C CYS A 316 -8.83 -44.20 55.41
N ARG A 317 -9.93 -44.54 54.67
CA ARG A 317 -10.88 -45.58 55.03
C ARG A 317 -10.29 -47.00 55.01
N GLU A 318 -9.42 -47.28 54.07
CA GLU A 318 -8.74 -48.58 53.98
C GLU A 318 -7.77 -48.77 55.16
N LEU A 319 -7.08 -47.73 55.57
CA LEU A 319 -6.20 -47.72 56.70
C LEU A 319 -6.97 -47.86 58.05
N GLU A 320 -8.09 -47.15 58.15
CA GLU A 320 -9.01 -47.24 59.28
C GLU A 320 -9.58 -48.65 59.47
N LYS A 321 -9.96 -49.31 58.39
CA LYS A 321 -10.41 -50.73 58.41
C LYS A 321 -9.31 -51.67 58.83
N TYR A 322 -8.05 -51.41 58.49
CA TYR A 322 -6.90 -52.21 58.96
C TYR A 322 -6.68 -51.99 60.46
N LEU A 323 -6.67 -50.74 60.94
CA LEU A 323 -6.46 -50.39 62.36
C LEU A 323 -7.59 -50.96 63.25
N THR A 324 -8.82 -50.99 62.76
CA THR A 324 -9.97 -51.62 63.49
C THR A 324 -10.01 -53.13 63.39
N GLY A 325 -9.03 -53.79 62.74
CA GLY A 325 -8.96 -55.24 62.63
C GLY A 325 -9.95 -55.84 61.62
N ALA A 326 -10.68 -55.03 60.86
CA ALA A 326 -11.66 -55.47 59.86
C ALA A 326 -10.99 -56.10 58.63
N VAL A 327 -9.71 -55.84 58.38
CA VAL A 327 -8.93 -56.38 57.24
C VAL A 327 -7.58 -56.86 57.75
N LYS A 328 -7.17 -58.08 57.44
CA LYS A 328 -5.91 -58.68 57.95
C LYS A 328 -4.65 -58.27 57.17
N ASN A 329 -4.82 -57.74 55.94
CA ASN A 329 -3.67 -57.35 55.11
C ASN A 329 -3.50 -55.82 55.11
N PHE A 330 -2.30 -55.38 55.35
CA PHE A 330 -1.95 -53.97 55.31
C PHE A 330 -2.07 -53.46 53.87
N PRO A 331 -2.79 -52.36 53.64
CA PRO A 331 -3.02 -51.82 52.30
C PRO A 331 -1.82 -51.06 51.73
N TYR A 332 -0.75 -51.78 51.34
CA TYR A 332 0.49 -51.19 50.81
C TYR A 332 0.29 -50.21 49.61
N ALA A 333 -0.73 -50.47 48.81
CA ALA A 333 -1.01 -49.68 47.59
C ALA A 333 -1.55 -48.25 47.91
N SER A 334 -2.07 -48.03 49.12
CA SER A 334 -2.75 -46.80 49.48
C SER A 334 -1.86 -45.77 50.13
N LEU A 335 -0.60 -46.13 50.47
CA LEU A 335 0.32 -45.29 51.26
C LEU A 335 1.46 -44.74 50.42
N ASN A 336 1.19 -44.23 49.24
CA ASN A 336 2.20 -43.59 48.37
C ASN A 336 2.93 -42.37 49.03
N LYS A 337 2.51 -41.94 50.22
CA LYS A 337 3.17 -40.87 50.99
C LYS A 337 4.11 -41.41 52.07
N LEU A 338 3.98 -42.68 52.42
CA LEU A 338 4.86 -43.33 53.40
C LEU A 338 5.84 -44.16 52.54
N SER A 339 7.06 -43.68 52.43
CA SER A 339 8.14 -44.29 51.65
C SER A 339 8.33 -45.75 52.06
N ASP A 340 8.89 -46.59 51.16
CA ASP A 340 9.16 -48.03 51.31
C ASP A 340 10.00 -48.47 52.52
N GLN A 341 10.21 -47.59 53.48
CA GLN A 341 10.93 -47.88 54.73
C GLN A 341 9.98 -48.54 55.74
N GLU A 342 10.37 -49.70 56.25
CA GLU A 342 9.57 -50.59 57.09
C GLU A 342 9.32 -50.11 58.51
N LYS A 343 9.63 -48.84 58.85
CA LYS A 343 9.62 -48.36 60.26
C LYS A 343 8.59 -47.26 60.43
N TYR A 344 7.56 -47.51 61.22
CA TYR A 344 6.51 -46.58 61.56
C TYR A 344 6.30 -46.52 63.06
N ILE A 345 6.00 -45.32 63.57
CA ILE A 345 5.42 -45.10 64.88
C ILE A 345 3.93 -44.77 64.74
N MET A 346 3.13 -45.41 65.54
CA MET A 346 1.72 -45.05 65.78
C MET A 346 1.61 -44.30 67.10
N ILE A 347 1.01 -43.13 67.05
CA ILE A 347 0.79 -42.25 68.19
C ILE A 347 -0.71 -42.10 68.35
N GLN A 348 -1.27 -42.60 69.43
CA GLN A 348 -2.68 -42.43 69.75
C GLN A 348 -2.84 -41.24 70.69
N PHE A 349 -3.75 -40.36 70.35
CA PHE A 349 -4.18 -39.22 71.13
C PHE A 349 -5.55 -39.57 71.73
N ALA A 350 -5.61 -39.81 73.00
CA ALA A 350 -6.87 -39.99 73.70
C ALA A 350 -7.16 -38.72 74.51
N PHE A 351 -8.34 -38.22 74.32
CA PHE A 351 -8.83 -37.06 75.07
C PHE A 351 -9.63 -37.53 76.28
N ASP A 352 -9.28 -37.06 77.50
CA ASP A 352 -9.99 -37.42 78.74
C ASP A 352 -11.39 -36.79 78.69
N GLU A 353 -12.42 -37.62 78.76
CA GLU A 353 -13.85 -37.21 78.71
C GLU A 353 -14.26 -36.38 79.94
N ASN A 354 -13.41 -36.30 81.00
CA ASN A 354 -13.69 -35.58 82.23
C ASN A 354 -13.17 -34.15 82.33
N GLY A 355 -12.50 -33.70 81.27
CA GLY A 355 -12.06 -32.31 81.22
C GLY A 355 -13.26 -31.39 80.88
N ASP A 356 -13.58 -30.48 81.79
CA ASP A 356 -14.56 -29.42 81.58
C ASP A 356 -14.15 -28.61 80.33
N ALA A 357 -14.86 -28.82 79.26
CA ALA A 357 -14.55 -28.14 77.98
C ALA A 357 -14.81 -26.63 78.15
N VAL A 358 -13.78 -25.84 78.15
CA VAL A 358 -13.79 -24.37 78.25
C VAL A 358 -14.47 -23.70 77.06
N PHE A 359 -14.93 -24.43 76.05
CA PHE A 359 -15.66 -23.93 74.89
C PHE A 359 -17.17 -24.10 74.98
N ARG A 360 -17.77 -23.78 76.10
CA ARG A 360 -19.23 -23.56 76.21
C ARG A 360 -19.57 -22.07 76.07
N ASP A 361 -19.20 -21.49 74.93
CA ASP A 361 -19.81 -20.22 74.55
C ASP A 361 -21.02 -20.50 73.70
N GLN A 362 -22.17 -20.02 74.17
CA GLN A 362 -23.54 -20.47 73.79
C GLN A 362 -24.01 -20.00 72.39
N GLU A 363 -23.17 -19.49 71.48
CA GLU A 363 -23.64 -18.84 70.25
C GLU A 363 -23.13 -19.40 68.93
N LYS A 364 -22.27 -20.43 68.86
CA LYS A 364 -21.90 -21.04 67.56
C LYS A 364 -21.99 -22.55 67.64
N LYS A 365 -22.90 -23.10 66.84
CA LYS A 365 -23.11 -24.50 66.53
C LYS A 365 -22.01 -25.11 65.67
N GLU A 366 -20.74 -24.92 66.00
CA GLU A 366 -19.68 -25.76 65.45
C GLU A 366 -19.42 -26.89 66.50
N LYS A 367 -19.43 -28.13 66.03
CA LYS A 367 -19.18 -29.30 66.85
C LYS A 367 -17.75 -29.16 67.44
N PRO A 368 -17.58 -29.21 68.76
CA PRO A 368 -16.23 -29.07 69.40
C PRO A 368 -15.21 -30.05 68.81
N GLU A 369 -15.62 -31.27 68.46
CA GLU A 369 -14.83 -32.33 67.88
C GLU A 369 -14.17 -31.94 66.53
N GLU A 370 -14.83 -31.16 65.69
CA GLU A 370 -14.26 -30.70 64.39
C GLU A 370 -13.19 -29.64 64.61
N LEU A 371 -13.28 -28.83 65.64
CA LEU A 371 -12.26 -27.83 65.97
C LEU A 371 -11.03 -28.48 66.57
N GLU A 372 -11.19 -29.42 67.48
CA GLU A 372 -10.08 -30.20 68.09
C GLU A 372 -9.31 -30.95 67.04
N HIS A 373 -9.97 -31.65 66.13
CA HIS A 373 -9.34 -32.32 64.98
C HIS A 373 -8.54 -31.32 64.11
N PHE A 374 -9.14 -30.20 63.78
CA PHE A 374 -8.48 -29.19 62.96
C PHE A 374 -7.22 -28.61 63.66
N VAL A 375 -7.28 -28.34 64.93
CA VAL A 375 -6.14 -27.82 65.68
C VAL A 375 -5.07 -28.87 65.80
N LEU A 376 -5.39 -30.12 66.18
CA LEU A 376 -4.44 -31.22 66.25
C LEU A 376 -3.78 -31.51 64.89
N GLU A 377 -4.58 -31.54 63.81
CA GLU A 377 -4.04 -31.75 62.45
C GLU A 377 -3.04 -30.66 62.07
N ASN A 378 -3.33 -29.40 62.37
CA ASN A 378 -2.43 -28.30 62.04
C ASN A 378 -1.13 -28.35 62.88
N ILE A 379 -1.24 -28.63 64.18
CA ILE A 379 -0.07 -28.75 65.04
C ILE A 379 0.82 -29.91 64.58
N LEU A 380 0.21 -31.07 64.30
CA LEU A 380 0.95 -32.22 63.81
C LEU A 380 1.59 -31.98 62.45
N LYS A 381 0.92 -31.27 61.56
CA LYS A 381 1.48 -30.87 60.27
C LYS A 381 2.70 -29.97 60.42
N GLU A 382 2.62 -28.97 61.28
CA GLU A 382 3.71 -27.99 61.48
C GLU A 382 4.88 -28.56 62.29
N GLN A 383 4.61 -29.39 63.33
CA GLN A 383 5.64 -29.84 64.26
C GLN A 383 6.25 -31.22 63.91
N ILE A 384 5.46 -32.12 63.33
CA ILE A 384 5.89 -33.50 63.08
C ILE A 384 5.92 -33.81 61.58
N PHE A 385 4.82 -33.55 60.83
CA PHE A 385 4.68 -34.00 59.43
C PHE A 385 5.49 -33.18 58.45
N GLU A 386 5.98 -31.98 58.83
CA GLU A 386 6.92 -31.21 58.01
C GLU A 386 8.27 -31.92 57.90
N LYS A 387 8.72 -32.55 59.00
CA LYS A 387 10.01 -33.26 59.07
C LYS A 387 9.86 -34.76 58.78
N TYR A 388 8.83 -35.39 59.35
CA TYR A 388 8.54 -36.81 59.22
C TYR A 388 7.22 -37.03 58.46
N PRO A 389 7.27 -37.69 57.30
CA PRO A 389 6.03 -37.97 56.56
C PRO A 389 5.07 -38.78 57.42
N GLY A 390 3.82 -38.34 57.51
CA GLY A 390 2.82 -38.98 58.34
C GLY A 390 1.39 -38.62 57.96
N ILE A 391 0.46 -39.36 58.52
CA ILE A 391 -0.98 -39.13 58.38
C ILE A 391 -1.67 -39.18 59.76
N LEU A 392 -2.69 -38.30 59.89
CA LEU A 392 -3.61 -38.34 61.03
C LEU A 392 -4.90 -39.04 60.63
N LEU A 393 -5.30 -39.99 61.42
CA LEU A 393 -6.51 -40.78 61.29
C LEU A 393 -7.39 -40.57 62.51
N GLN A 394 -8.69 -40.66 62.36
CA GLN A 394 -9.65 -40.59 63.46
C GLN A 394 -10.54 -41.84 63.45
N PRO A 395 -10.04 -42.98 64.01
CA PRO A 395 -10.87 -44.13 64.26
C PRO A 395 -11.77 -43.90 65.46
N GLU A 396 -13.10 -43.83 65.20
CA GLU A 396 -14.14 -43.54 66.21
C GLU A 396 -13.97 -42.19 66.92
N LYS A 397 -13.55 -42.16 68.18
CA LYS A 397 -13.39 -40.94 69.00
C LYS A 397 -11.92 -40.52 69.17
N ASP A 398 -10.98 -41.41 68.93
CA ASP A 398 -9.55 -41.16 69.14
C ASP A 398 -8.85 -40.68 67.88
N PHE A 399 -7.74 -40.00 68.06
CA PHE A 399 -6.90 -39.61 66.94
C PHE A 399 -5.63 -40.49 66.91
N VAL A 400 -5.28 -41.00 65.75
CA VAL A 400 -4.08 -41.81 65.56
C VAL A 400 -3.20 -41.17 64.50
N ALA A 401 -2.01 -40.74 64.84
CA ALA A 401 -1.00 -40.31 63.90
C ALA A 401 -0.08 -41.49 63.57
N VAL A 402 0.09 -41.77 62.28
CA VAL A 402 1.08 -42.72 61.75
C VAL A 402 2.22 -41.95 61.16
N VAL A 403 3.41 -42.09 61.69
CA VAL A 403 4.61 -41.34 61.31
C VAL A 403 5.68 -42.31 60.78
N ASN A 404 6.29 -42.00 59.65
CA ASN A 404 7.37 -42.78 59.06
C ASN A 404 8.72 -42.28 59.64
N LEU A 405 9.58 -43.22 60.06
CA LEU A 405 10.89 -42.94 60.65
C LEU A 405 12.00 -43.38 59.71
N SER A 406 13.00 -42.51 59.52
CA SER A 406 14.21 -42.86 58.78
C SER A 406 15.27 -43.59 59.69
N GLU A 407 15.44 -43.14 60.94
CA GLU A 407 16.35 -43.73 61.94
C GLU A 407 15.64 -43.96 63.28
N LEU A 408 15.34 -45.23 63.63
CA LEU A 408 14.41 -45.58 64.70
C LEU A 408 14.78 -45.00 66.07
N GLU A 409 16.04 -45.04 66.47
CA GLU A 409 16.42 -44.59 67.83
C GLU A 409 16.55 -43.10 68.01
N HIS A 410 16.95 -42.39 66.96
CA HIS A 410 17.16 -40.93 67.03
C HIS A 410 15.81 -40.21 66.83
N ASP A 411 15.08 -40.64 65.81
CA ASP A 411 13.81 -40.04 65.47
C ASP A 411 12.72 -40.27 66.51
N GLU A 412 12.74 -41.44 67.21
CA GLU A 412 11.81 -41.76 68.29
C GLU A 412 12.02 -40.83 69.50
N LYS A 413 13.27 -40.56 69.87
CA LYS A 413 13.58 -39.64 70.95
C LYS A 413 13.16 -38.20 70.71
N GLU A 414 13.39 -37.78 69.44
CA GLU A 414 12.97 -36.44 68.97
C GLU A 414 11.47 -36.31 68.98
N ILE A 415 10.74 -37.28 68.39
CA ILE A 415 9.27 -37.31 68.37
C ILE A 415 8.70 -37.31 69.80
N ARG A 416 9.24 -38.11 70.70
CA ARG A 416 8.84 -38.11 72.11
C ARG A 416 8.99 -36.74 72.76
N SER A 417 10.03 -35.99 72.38
CA SER A 417 10.25 -34.64 72.93
C SER A 417 9.24 -33.64 72.31
N LEU A 418 8.93 -33.76 71.03
CA LEU A 418 7.92 -32.96 70.38
C LEU A 418 6.51 -33.25 70.93
N LEU A 419 6.17 -34.51 71.16
CA LEU A 419 4.90 -34.92 71.76
C LEU A 419 4.73 -34.32 73.20
N LYS A 420 5.76 -34.31 74.02
CA LYS A 420 5.72 -33.61 75.33
C LYS A 420 5.44 -32.11 75.16
N THR A 421 5.98 -31.50 74.10
CA THR A 421 5.74 -30.08 73.84
C THR A 421 4.30 -29.85 73.40
N ILE A 422 3.78 -30.74 72.57
CA ILE A 422 2.39 -30.71 72.09
C ILE A 422 1.43 -30.94 73.28
N GLU A 423 1.70 -31.92 74.15
CA GLU A 423 0.94 -32.19 75.35
C GLU A 423 0.91 -30.97 76.29
N GLN A 424 2.04 -30.35 76.49
CA GLN A 424 2.15 -29.14 77.35
C GLN A 424 1.39 -27.94 76.69
N PHE A 425 1.43 -27.83 75.35
CA PHE A 425 0.69 -26.81 74.64
C PHE A 425 -0.81 -27.02 74.83
N TYR A 426 -1.26 -28.26 74.63
CA TYR A 426 -2.69 -28.62 74.76
C TYR A 426 -3.16 -28.42 76.23
N SER A 427 -2.42 -28.89 77.21
CA SER A 427 -2.78 -28.70 78.62
C SER A 427 -2.89 -27.24 78.99
N ARG A 428 -2.01 -26.38 78.44
CA ARG A 428 -2.04 -24.94 78.77
C ARG A 428 -3.13 -24.18 78.00
N THR A 429 -3.39 -24.57 76.74
CA THR A 429 -4.28 -23.83 75.81
C THR A 429 -5.74 -24.27 76.01
N PHE A 430 -5.95 -25.54 76.25
CA PHE A 430 -7.31 -26.12 76.32
C PHE A 430 -7.66 -26.66 77.71
N HIS A 431 -6.80 -26.52 78.70
CA HIS A 431 -6.96 -27.03 80.06
C HIS A 431 -7.36 -28.53 80.16
N ILE A 432 -6.85 -29.33 79.23
CA ILE A 432 -7.07 -30.77 79.10
C ILE A 432 -5.80 -31.44 79.64
N SER A 433 -5.91 -32.32 80.65
CA SER A 433 -4.82 -33.05 81.20
C SER A 433 -4.59 -34.40 80.57
#